data_b28b8cb12a20db0f884b096b4af51cce
#
_entry.id   b28b8cb12a20db0f884b096b4af51cce
#
_cell.length_a   1.000
_cell.length_b   1.000
_cell.length_c   1.000
_cell.angle_alpha   90.00
_cell.angle_beta   90.00
_cell.angle_gamma   90.00
#
_symmetry.space_group_name_H-M   'P 1'
#
loop_
_entity.id
_entity.type
_entity.pdbx_description
1 polymer ?
#
loop_
_entity_poly.entity_id
_entity_poly.type
_entity_poly.pdbx_seq_one_letter_code
_entity_poly.pdbx_strand_id
1 'polypeptide(L)'
;IGSDITNQRQKSLEYYFGEPFGNEQEGRSQVVSTDVSDVIESILPTLLRTFSASDDVVRCDQVSAEDEEVARQATDYLNYVFNKDNDGFVALYTLFKDALIQKNGIAKVYWDTSEKREQETYEKLSDDEYTMLLDEEDIEVKEHSEYADQKAIDAKQTMMEQTNDPMVMQQLEDAPTPMLHDVVIIRKETYGKVKIETIPPE
;
A
#
# COMPACT_ATOMS: atom_id res chain seq x y z
N ILE A 1 -3.13 -20.51 -32.81
CA ILE A 1 -1.80 -19.87 -32.55
C ILE A 1 -1.49 -19.92 -31.06
N GLY A 2 -2.49 -19.67 -30.14
CA GLY A 2 -2.27 -19.72 -28.69
C GLY A 2 -1.90 -21.09 -28.15
N SER A 3 -2.47 -22.18 -28.69
CA SER A 3 -2.25 -23.54 -28.20
C SER A 3 -0.80 -24.04 -28.35
N ASP A 4 -0.11 -23.65 -29.43
CA ASP A 4 1.26 -24.13 -29.70
C ASP A 4 2.27 -23.50 -28.73
N ILE A 5 2.12 -22.22 -28.40
CA ILE A 5 2.99 -21.52 -27.45
C ILE A 5 2.74 -22.04 -26.03
N THR A 6 1.48 -22.23 -25.63
CA THR A 6 1.12 -22.79 -24.33
C THR A 6 1.72 -24.19 -24.15
N ASN A 7 1.58 -25.06 -25.17
CA ASN A 7 2.17 -26.41 -25.15
C ASN A 7 3.70 -26.37 -25.03
N GLN A 8 4.36 -25.41 -25.73
CA GLN A 8 5.82 -25.27 -25.63
C GLN A 8 6.27 -24.80 -24.24
N ARG A 9 5.53 -23.87 -23.62
CA ARG A 9 5.81 -23.40 -22.26
C ARG A 9 5.62 -24.50 -21.23
N GLN A 10 4.53 -25.27 -21.35
CA GLN A 10 4.29 -26.42 -20.48
C GLN A 10 5.45 -27.43 -20.58
N LYS A 11 5.88 -27.78 -21.79
CA LYS A 11 7.04 -28.66 -21.98
C LYS A 11 8.33 -28.08 -21.39
N SER A 12 8.54 -26.78 -21.49
CA SER A 12 9.71 -26.13 -20.89
C SER A 12 9.70 -26.26 -19.37
N LEU A 13 8.54 -26.15 -18.73
CA LEU A 13 8.35 -26.37 -17.30
C LEU A 13 8.60 -27.83 -16.91
N GLU A 14 8.08 -28.80 -17.69
CA GLU A 14 8.32 -30.24 -17.50
C GLU A 14 9.81 -30.57 -17.51
N TYR A 15 10.56 -29.99 -18.49
CA TYR A 15 12.03 -30.15 -18.57
C TYR A 15 12.75 -29.49 -17.40
N TYR A 16 12.31 -28.30 -16.98
CA TYR A 16 12.90 -27.60 -15.85
C TYR A 16 12.72 -28.37 -14.53
N PHE A 17 11.56 -28.95 -14.31
CA PHE A 17 11.27 -29.76 -13.11
C PHE A 17 11.76 -31.22 -13.21
N GLY A 18 12.27 -31.63 -14.36
CA GLY A 18 12.72 -33.02 -14.57
C GLY A 18 11.58 -34.02 -14.51
N GLU A 19 10.42 -33.64 -15.03
CA GLU A 19 9.27 -34.54 -15.06
C GLU A 19 9.48 -35.71 -16.04
N PRO A 20 8.92 -36.92 -15.74
CA PRO A 20 9.02 -38.06 -16.64
C PRO A 20 8.41 -37.77 -18.03
N PHE A 21 9.06 -38.28 -19.08
CA PHE A 21 8.60 -38.04 -20.46
C PHE A 21 7.44 -38.93 -20.90
N GLY A 22 7.02 -39.90 -20.08
CA GLY A 22 5.93 -40.84 -20.37
C GLY A 22 6.33 -42.01 -21.29
N ASN A 23 7.63 -42.14 -21.61
CA ASN A 23 8.17 -43.24 -22.40
C ASN A 23 9.00 -44.22 -21.55
N GLU A 24 8.92 -44.14 -20.24
CA GLU A 24 9.64 -44.96 -19.28
C GLU A 24 9.16 -46.42 -19.39
N GLN A 25 10.11 -47.34 -19.34
CA GLN A 25 9.80 -48.76 -19.35
C GLN A 25 9.93 -49.36 -17.97
N GLU A 26 8.99 -50.18 -17.58
CA GLU A 26 9.00 -50.89 -16.30
C GLU A 26 10.27 -51.76 -16.20
N GLY A 27 10.95 -51.66 -15.03
CA GLY A 27 12.21 -52.37 -14.77
C GLY A 27 13.48 -51.67 -15.29
N ARG A 28 13.37 -50.47 -15.88
CA ARG A 28 14.52 -49.63 -16.26
C ARG A 28 14.61 -48.42 -15.39
N SER A 29 15.76 -47.71 -15.45
CA SER A 29 15.93 -46.45 -14.73
C SER A 29 14.93 -45.41 -15.25
N GLN A 30 14.24 -44.77 -14.33
CA GLN A 30 13.29 -43.67 -14.61
C GLN A 30 13.83 -42.29 -14.16
N VAL A 31 15.15 -42.24 -13.95
CA VAL A 31 15.82 -40.97 -13.57
C VAL A 31 15.87 -40.04 -14.75
N VAL A 32 15.27 -38.85 -14.60
CA VAL A 32 15.34 -37.77 -15.56
C VAL A 32 16.46 -36.81 -15.16
N SER A 33 17.24 -36.34 -16.12
CA SER A 33 18.29 -35.35 -15.89
C SER A 33 17.70 -33.95 -15.69
N THR A 34 18.23 -33.20 -14.74
CA THR A 34 17.84 -31.80 -14.43
C THR A 34 18.75 -30.77 -15.11
N ASP A 35 19.41 -31.13 -16.21
CA ASP A 35 20.40 -30.28 -16.91
C ASP A 35 19.82 -28.89 -17.24
N VAL A 36 18.53 -28.79 -17.59
CA VAL A 36 17.87 -27.52 -17.91
C VAL A 36 17.78 -26.62 -16.67
N SER A 37 17.39 -27.19 -15.54
CA SER A 37 17.37 -26.49 -14.27
C SER A 37 18.76 -26.00 -13.87
N ASP A 38 19.75 -26.89 -13.94
CA ASP A 38 21.13 -26.57 -13.55
C ASP A 38 21.72 -25.42 -14.39
N VAL A 39 21.45 -25.40 -15.70
CA VAL A 39 21.88 -24.32 -16.58
C VAL A 39 21.17 -23.00 -16.23
N ILE A 40 19.85 -23.02 -16.05
CA ILE A 40 19.08 -21.83 -15.70
C ILE A 40 19.53 -21.25 -14.36
N GLU A 41 19.67 -22.09 -13.34
CA GLU A 41 20.12 -21.68 -12.00
C GLU A 41 21.58 -21.19 -11.99
N SER A 42 22.40 -21.59 -12.95
CA SER A 42 23.77 -21.06 -13.11
C SER A 42 23.82 -19.70 -13.81
N ILE A 43 22.91 -19.42 -14.75
CA ILE A 43 22.86 -18.17 -15.51
C ILE A 43 22.16 -17.06 -14.72
N LEU A 44 21.10 -17.39 -14.00
CA LEU A 44 20.25 -16.44 -13.27
C LEU A 44 21.01 -15.52 -12.30
N PRO A 45 21.96 -16.00 -11.47
CA PRO A 45 22.76 -15.12 -10.61
C PRO A 45 23.64 -14.13 -11.38
N THR A 46 24.13 -14.52 -12.55
CA THR A 46 24.94 -13.64 -13.40
C THR A 46 24.10 -12.51 -13.99
N LEU A 47 22.89 -12.82 -14.45
CA LEU A 47 21.93 -11.80 -14.91
C LEU A 47 21.55 -10.86 -13.77
N LEU A 48 21.16 -11.40 -12.61
CA LEU A 48 20.81 -10.60 -11.44
C LEU A 48 21.95 -9.66 -11.04
N ARG A 49 23.17 -10.17 -11.01
CA ARG A 49 24.35 -9.35 -10.67
C ARG A 49 24.54 -8.20 -11.67
N THR A 50 24.22 -8.39 -12.93
CA THR A 50 24.37 -7.33 -13.94
C THR A 50 23.41 -6.17 -13.69
N PHE A 51 22.19 -6.45 -13.23
CA PHE A 51 21.13 -5.46 -13.05
C PHE A 51 20.96 -4.96 -11.60
N SER A 52 21.46 -5.71 -10.60
CA SER A 52 21.35 -5.37 -9.19
C SER A 52 22.71 -5.38 -8.45
N ALA A 53 23.80 -5.06 -9.16
CA ALA A 53 25.14 -5.01 -8.57
C ALA A 53 25.32 -3.82 -7.62
N SER A 54 24.52 -2.78 -7.77
CA SER A 54 24.50 -1.59 -6.91
C SER A 54 23.05 -1.32 -6.47
N ASP A 55 22.90 -0.52 -5.41
CA ASP A 55 21.58 -0.04 -4.98
C ASP A 55 20.95 0.92 -6.00
N ASP A 56 21.78 1.48 -6.91
CA ASP A 56 21.35 2.35 -8.00
C ASP A 56 21.06 1.54 -9.25
N VAL A 57 19.85 1.02 -9.38
CA VAL A 57 19.39 0.31 -10.58
C VAL A 57 19.02 1.29 -11.70
N VAL A 58 18.53 2.47 -11.32
CA VAL A 58 18.14 3.55 -12.22
C VAL A 58 18.95 4.79 -11.89
N ARG A 59 19.43 5.49 -12.92
CA ARG A 59 20.12 6.75 -12.79
C ARG A 59 19.49 7.79 -13.71
N CYS A 60 19.13 8.94 -13.15
CA CYS A 60 18.67 10.11 -13.86
C CYS A 60 19.86 11.03 -14.12
N ASP A 61 20.10 11.37 -15.37
CA ASP A 61 21.16 12.32 -15.74
C ASP A 61 20.55 13.74 -15.89
N GLN A 62 21.31 14.74 -15.47
CA GLN A 62 20.93 16.13 -15.62
C GLN A 62 20.93 16.55 -17.11
N VAL A 63 19.97 17.36 -17.50
CA VAL A 63 19.90 17.98 -18.84
C VAL A 63 20.63 19.32 -18.85
N SER A 64 20.54 20.08 -17.75
CA SER A 64 21.22 21.36 -17.55
C SER A 64 21.95 21.37 -16.20
N ALA A 65 22.88 22.30 -16.02
CA ALA A 65 23.62 22.43 -14.77
C ALA A 65 22.72 22.78 -13.56
N GLU A 66 21.55 23.38 -13.81
CA GLU A 66 20.58 23.75 -12.77
C GLU A 66 19.77 22.53 -12.28
N ASP A 67 19.73 21.44 -13.07
CA ASP A 67 18.93 20.24 -12.80
C ASP A 67 19.71 19.16 -12.01
N GLU A 68 20.96 19.41 -11.64
CA GLU A 68 21.82 18.41 -10.98
C GLU A 68 21.20 17.86 -9.68
N GLU A 69 20.72 18.74 -8.82
CA GLU A 69 20.10 18.36 -7.55
C GLU A 69 18.77 17.61 -7.77
N VAL A 70 17.98 18.03 -8.74
CA VAL A 70 16.70 17.38 -9.10
C VAL A 70 16.96 15.99 -9.67
N ALA A 71 17.95 15.84 -10.54
CA ALA A 71 18.33 14.55 -11.12
C ALA A 71 18.83 13.58 -10.03
N ARG A 72 19.60 14.08 -9.04
CA ARG A 72 20.04 13.29 -7.90
C ARG A 72 18.85 12.82 -7.04
N GLN A 73 17.94 13.73 -6.68
CA GLN A 73 16.75 13.41 -5.90
C GLN A 73 15.84 12.43 -6.64
N ALA A 74 15.67 12.59 -7.96
CA ALA A 74 14.90 11.67 -8.78
C ALA A 74 15.55 10.26 -8.82
N THR A 75 16.87 10.18 -8.89
CA THR A 75 17.62 8.92 -8.81
C THR A 75 17.36 8.23 -7.48
N ASP A 76 17.55 8.94 -6.37
CA ASP A 76 17.37 8.40 -5.02
C ASP A 76 15.92 7.91 -4.82
N TYR A 77 14.94 8.70 -5.24
CA TYR A 77 13.52 8.36 -5.12
C TYR A 77 13.13 7.14 -5.97
N LEU A 78 13.55 7.08 -7.24
CA LEU A 78 13.23 5.94 -8.11
C LEU A 78 13.84 4.64 -7.59
N ASN A 79 15.08 4.68 -7.10
CA ASN A 79 15.72 3.51 -6.50
C ASN A 79 15.06 3.10 -5.18
N TYR A 80 14.59 4.06 -4.38
CA TYR A 80 13.80 3.76 -3.19
C TYR A 80 12.49 3.06 -3.54
N VAL A 81 11.71 3.62 -4.49
CA VAL A 81 10.43 3.02 -4.94
C VAL A 81 10.66 1.62 -5.50
N PHE A 82 11.71 1.41 -6.29
CA PHE A 82 12.03 0.12 -6.87
C PHE A 82 12.46 -0.90 -5.80
N ASN A 83 13.47 -0.55 -4.96
CA ASN A 83 14.10 -1.50 -4.06
C ASN A 83 13.33 -1.71 -2.74
N LYS A 84 12.64 -0.65 -2.22
CA LYS A 84 11.99 -0.69 -0.90
C LYS A 84 10.49 -0.89 -0.98
N ASP A 85 9.82 -0.14 -1.87
CA ASP A 85 8.36 -0.22 -1.97
C ASP A 85 7.88 -1.43 -2.76
N ASN A 86 8.71 -1.94 -3.68
CA ASN A 86 8.34 -2.99 -4.63
C ASN A 86 9.21 -4.25 -4.59
N ASP A 87 10.12 -4.40 -3.61
CA ASP A 87 11.02 -5.55 -3.54
C ASP A 87 11.71 -5.86 -4.89
N GLY A 88 12.31 -4.83 -5.51
CA GLY A 88 12.80 -4.85 -6.88
C GLY A 88 13.69 -6.03 -7.24
N PHE A 89 14.51 -6.53 -6.28
CA PHE A 89 15.31 -7.73 -6.48
C PHE A 89 14.44 -8.97 -6.75
N VAL A 90 13.37 -9.15 -5.99
CA VAL A 90 12.44 -10.29 -6.16
C VAL A 90 11.71 -10.17 -7.50
N ALA A 91 11.31 -8.96 -7.88
CA ALA A 91 10.67 -8.70 -9.16
C ALA A 91 11.61 -9.06 -10.34
N LEU A 92 12.88 -8.63 -10.30
CA LEU A 92 13.87 -8.99 -11.31
C LEU A 92 14.16 -10.50 -11.34
N TYR A 93 14.30 -11.12 -10.17
CA TYR A 93 14.52 -12.57 -10.06
C TYR A 93 13.40 -13.35 -10.75
N THR A 94 12.15 -13.05 -10.44
CA THR A 94 10.99 -13.73 -11.00
C THR A 94 10.91 -13.47 -12.51
N LEU A 95 11.07 -12.21 -12.94
CA LEU A 95 11.03 -11.82 -14.34
C LEU A 95 12.08 -12.59 -15.19
N PHE A 96 13.32 -12.65 -14.72
CA PHE A 96 14.38 -13.36 -15.44
C PHE A 96 14.20 -14.86 -15.40
N LYS A 97 13.76 -15.42 -14.29
CA LYS A 97 13.48 -16.84 -14.18
C LYS A 97 12.36 -17.26 -15.13
N ASP A 98 11.26 -16.53 -15.17
CA ASP A 98 10.16 -16.78 -16.11
C ASP A 98 10.63 -16.65 -17.56
N ALA A 99 11.44 -15.63 -17.87
CA ALA A 99 11.97 -15.44 -19.22
C ALA A 99 12.88 -16.59 -19.65
N LEU A 100 13.72 -17.11 -18.75
CA LEU A 100 14.62 -18.23 -19.05
C LEU A 100 13.87 -19.56 -19.22
N ILE A 101 12.83 -19.79 -18.41
CA ILE A 101 12.03 -21.03 -18.47
C ILE A 101 11.01 -20.96 -19.62
N GLN A 102 10.25 -19.85 -19.70
CA GLN A 102 9.05 -19.75 -20.54
C GLN A 102 9.23 -18.80 -21.74
N LYS A 103 10.45 -18.36 -22.04
CA LYS A 103 10.87 -17.49 -23.16
C LYS A 103 10.49 -16.02 -23.03
N ASN A 104 9.66 -15.64 -22.08
CA ASN A 104 9.34 -14.25 -21.78
C ASN A 104 9.05 -14.08 -20.29
N GLY A 105 9.40 -12.91 -19.78
CA GLY A 105 8.96 -12.43 -18.47
C GLY A 105 8.08 -11.20 -18.67
N ILE A 106 7.04 -11.07 -17.88
CA ILE A 106 6.08 -9.98 -17.98
C ILE A 106 6.08 -9.24 -16.63
N ALA A 107 6.30 -7.94 -16.68
CA ALA A 107 6.11 -7.06 -15.54
C ALA A 107 5.03 -6.03 -15.85
N LYS A 108 4.16 -5.77 -14.88
CA LYS A 108 3.15 -4.73 -14.92
C LYS A 108 3.53 -3.63 -13.93
N VAL A 109 3.57 -2.40 -14.41
CA VAL A 109 3.77 -1.21 -13.58
C VAL A 109 2.46 -0.42 -13.59
N TYR A 110 1.95 -0.08 -12.41
CA TYR A 110 0.71 0.67 -12.28
C TYR A 110 0.68 1.50 -11.00
N TRP A 111 -0.24 2.45 -10.95
CA TRP A 111 -0.53 3.22 -9.76
C TRP A 111 -1.55 2.44 -8.92
N ASP A 112 -1.16 2.07 -7.71
CA ASP A 112 -2.03 1.41 -6.74
C ASP A 112 -2.55 2.44 -5.75
N THR A 113 -3.87 2.56 -5.65
CA THR A 113 -4.53 3.46 -4.70
C THR A 113 -5.08 2.63 -3.56
N SER A 114 -4.54 2.83 -2.38
CA SER A 114 -4.94 2.14 -1.17
C SER A 114 -5.63 3.10 -0.22
N GLU A 115 -6.70 2.64 0.44
CA GLU A 115 -7.37 3.35 1.51
C GLU A 115 -6.97 2.75 2.86
N LYS A 116 -6.44 3.58 3.73
CA LYS A 116 -6.24 3.24 5.14
C LYS A 116 -7.44 3.76 5.92
N ARG A 117 -8.04 2.89 6.71
CA ARG A 117 -9.16 3.24 7.58
C ARG A 117 -8.71 3.09 9.03
N GLU A 118 -8.70 4.19 9.75
CA GLU A 118 -8.38 4.21 11.17
C GLU A 118 -9.62 4.60 11.96
N GLN A 119 -9.91 3.86 13.03
CA GLN A 119 -10.99 4.19 13.93
C GLN A 119 -10.42 5.04 15.06
N GLU A 120 -11.02 6.22 15.26
CA GLU A 120 -10.71 7.16 16.33
C GLU A 120 -11.92 7.37 17.20
N THR A 121 -11.70 7.54 18.50
CA THR A 121 -12.77 7.79 19.46
C THR A 121 -12.51 9.10 20.17
N TYR A 122 -13.47 9.97 20.15
CA TYR A 122 -13.46 11.26 20.82
C TYR A 122 -14.53 11.27 21.91
N GLU A 123 -14.16 11.73 23.08
CA GLU A 123 -15.05 11.82 24.23
C GLU A 123 -15.19 13.27 24.68
N LYS A 124 -16.41 13.67 25.05
CA LYS A 124 -16.71 14.98 25.62
C LYS A 124 -16.36 16.16 24.71
N LEU A 125 -16.55 16.02 23.42
CA LEU A 125 -16.46 17.15 22.50
C LEU A 125 -17.57 18.15 22.77
N SER A 126 -17.26 19.43 22.74
CA SER A 126 -18.27 20.50 22.72
C SER A 126 -18.97 20.55 21.35
N ASP A 127 -20.10 21.24 21.26
CA ASP A 127 -20.83 21.45 19.98
C ASP A 127 -19.94 22.04 18.89
N ASP A 128 -19.07 22.98 19.25
CA ASP A 128 -18.14 23.62 18.30
C ASP A 128 -17.08 22.63 17.81
N GLU A 129 -16.48 21.87 18.72
CA GLU A 129 -15.47 20.85 18.38
C GLU A 129 -16.06 19.72 17.54
N TYR A 130 -17.28 19.29 17.87
CA TYR A 130 -17.99 18.29 17.08
C TYR A 130 -18.31 18.79 15.66
N THR A 131 -18.74 20.04 15.53
CA THR A 131 -19.01 20.65 14.24
C THR A 131 -17.71 20.77 13.41
N MET A 132 -16.59 21.18 14.03
CA MET A 132 -15.29 21.23 13.35
C MET A 132 -14.85 19.85 12.88
N LEU A 133 -15.09 18.82 13.69
CA LEU A 133 -14.78 17.46 13.32
C LEU A 133 -15.59 17.00 12.10
N LEU A 134 -16.89 17.36 12.04
CA LEU A 134 -17.76 17.00 10.91
C LEU A 134 -17.44 17.74 9.61
N ASP A 135 -16.75 18.88 9.67
CA ASP A 135 -16.32 19.62 8.49
C ASP A 135 -15.10 19.00 7.78
N GLU A 136 -14.45 17.99 8.38
CA GLU A 136 -13.37 17.27 7.74
C GLU A 136 -13.91 16.32 6.65
N GLU A 137 -13.33 16.37 5.44
CA GLU A 137 -13.86 15.64 4.26
C GLU A 137 -13.67 14.11 4.33
N ASP A 138 -12.68 13.63 5.09
CA ASP A 138 -12.23 12.22 5.05
C ASP A 138 -12.71 11.37 6.24
N ILE A 139 -13.78 11.80 6.93
CA ILE A 139 -14.31 11.10 8.08
C ILE A 139 -15.71 10.53 7.84
N GLU A 140 -15.96 9.41 8.47
CA GLU A 140 -17.27 8.76 8.52
C GLU A 140 -17.63 8.50 9.98
N VAL A 141 -18.74 9.11 10.46
CA VAL A 141 -19.24 8.89 11.83
C VAL A 141 -19.86 7.50 11.92
N LYS A 142 -19.29 6.67 12.79
CA LYS A 142 -19.78 5.31 13.06
C LYS A 142 -20.79 5.26 14.21
N GLU A 143 -20.45 5.95 15.28
CA GLU A 143 -21.28 6.02 16.48
C GLU A 143 -21.23 7.45 17.02
N HIS A 144 -22.35 7.96 17.49
CA HIS A 144 -22.49 9.26 18.11
C HIS A 144 -23.46 9.17 19.27
N SER A 145 -23.06 9.71 20.41
CA SER A 145 -23.92 9.91 21.57
C SER A 145 -23.79 11.34 22.06
N GLU A 146 -24.93 11.91 22.44
CA GLU A 146 -25.07 13.27 22.90
C GLU A 146 -25.66 13.26 24.31
N TYR A 147 -25.08 14.04 25.21
CA TYR A 147 -25.55 14.19 26.57
C TYR A 147 -25.25 15.57 27.12
N ALA A 148 -26.06 16.00 28.12
CA ALA A 148 -25.92 17.33 28.71
C ALA A 148 -24.62 17.43 29.54
N ASP A 149 -23.89 18.53 29.38
CA ASP A 149 -22.73 18.84 30.24
C ASP A 149 -23.21 19.29 31.64
N GLN A 150 -23.27 18.32 32.55
CA GLN A 150 -23.72 18.57 33.92
C GLN A 150 -22.87 19.62 34.65
N LYS A 151 -21.55 19.65 34.35
CA LYS A 151 -20.66 20.64 35.00
C LYS A 151 -20.95 22.07 34.53
N ALA A 152 -21.21 22.22 33.24
CA ALA A 152 -21.57 23.53 32.69
C ALA A 152 -22.96 23.97 33.13
N ILE A 153 -23.90 23.04 33.28
CA ILE A 153 -25.24 23.30 33.86
C ILE A 153 -25.12 23.76 35.31
N ASP A 154 -24.34 23.06 36.14
CA ASP A 154 -24.15 23.42 37.56
C ASP A 154 -23.44 24.77 37.69
N ALA A 155 -22.45 25.05 36.82
CA ALA A 155 -21.78 26.35 36.75
C ALA A 155 -22.77 27.49 36.38
N LYS A 156 -23.64 27.24 35.37
CA LYS A 156 -24.69 28.18 34.94
C LYS A 156 -25.65 28.47 36.07
N GLN A 157 -26.09 27.47 36.81
CA GLN A 157 -26.96 27.62 37.98
C GLN A 157 -26.29 28.43 39.09
N THR A 158 -25.01 28.15 39.38
CA THR A 158 -24.24 28.91 40.38
C THR A 158 -24.09 30.38 39.98
N MET A 159 -23.90 30.69 38.72
CA MET A 159 -23.83 32.06 38.19
C MET A 159 -25.20 32.77 38.32
N MET A 160 -26.28 32.08 38.02
CA MET A 160 -27.65 32.62 38.22
C MET A 160 -27.94 32.97 39.67
N GLU A 161 -27.52 32.13 40.62
CA GLU A 161 -27.70 32.39 42.06
C GLU A 161 -26.87 33.57 42.60
N GLN A 162 -25.74 33.86 41.97
CA GLN A 162 -24.81 34.94 42.38
C GLN A 162 -25.10 36.28 41.70
N THR A 163 -25.91 36.29 40.64
CA THR A 163 -26.21 37.49 39.86
C THR A 163 -27.56 38.08 40.24
N ASN A 164 -27.55 39.38 40.58
CA ASN A 164 -28.80 40.16 40.85
C ASN A 164 -29.20 41.05 39.66
N ASP A 165 -28.52 40.95 38.51
CA ASP A 165 -28.81 41.75 37.35
C ASP A 165 -29.86 41.04 36.46
N PRO A 166 -31.06 41.62 36.24
CA PRO A 166 -32.13 41.00 35.46
C PRO A 166 -31.72 40.72 33.99
N MET A 167 -30.89 41.58 33.39
CA MET A 167 -30.46 41.37 32.01
C MET A 167 -29.51 40.18 31.87
N VAL A 168 -28.61 39.98 32.84
CA VAL A 168 -27.70 38.85 32.86
C VAL A 168 -28.44 37.53 33.12
N MET A 169 -29.45 37.57 34.03
CA MET A 169 -30.32 36.42 34.31
C MET A 169 -31.05 35.98 33.03
N GLN A 170 -31.64 36.90 32.29
CA GLN A 170 -32.35 36.60 31.05
C GLN A 170 -31.40 36.01 29.98
N GLN A 171 -30.19 36.55 29.82
CA GLN A 171 -29.19 36.01 28.91
C GLN A 171 -28.76 34.59 29.29
N LEU A 172 -28.62 34.30 30.57
CA LEU A 172 -28.28 32.96 31.05
C LEU A 172 -29.46 31.98 30.87
N GLU A 173 -30.71 32.42 31.05
CA GLU A 173 -31.90 31.58 30.78
C GLU A 173 -32.02 31.22 29.29
N ASP A 174 -31.85 32.21 28.41
CA ASP A 174 -31.97 32.03 26.95
C ASP A 174 -30.81 31.30 26.34
N ALA A 175 -29.65 31.15 27.03
CA ALA A 175 -28.50 30.42 26.52
C ALA A 175 -28.79 28.93 26.37
N PRO A 176 -28.45 28.32 25.24
CA PRO A 176 -28.70 26.89 25.00
C PRO A 176 -28.00 26.01 26.04
N THR A 177 -28.60 24.86 26.33
CA THR A 177 -28.02 23.90 27.25
C THR A 177 -26.74 23.35 26.60
N PRO A 178 -25.56 23.47 27.23
CA PRO A 178 -24.33 22.94 26.68
C PRO A 178 -24.40 21.42 26.63
N MET A 179 -24.09 20.87 25.46
CA MET A 179 -24.07 19.44 25.21
C MET A 179 -22.63 18.96 25.05
N LEU A 180 -22.43 17.69 25.33
CA LEU A 180 -21.18 16.98 25.08
C LEU A 180 -21.45 15.81 24.16
N HIS A 181 -20.52 15.58 23.26
CA HIS A 181 -20.59 14.56 22.23
C HIS A 181 -19.48 13.53 22.42
N ASP A 182 -19.84 12.25 22.48
CA ASP A 182 -18.91 11.14 22.36
C ASP A 182 -19.11 10.57 20.95
N VAL A 183 -18.03 10.50 20.21
CA VAL A 183 -18.07 10.15 18.77
C VAL A 183 -17.01 9.12 18.44
N VAL A 184 -17.40 8.10 17.70
CA VAL A 184 -16.50 7.16 17.06
C VAL A 184 -16.52 7.42 15.57
N ILE A 185 -15.38 7.81 15.04
CA ILE A 185 -15.22 8.06 13.61
C ILE A 185 -14.31 7.03 12.95
N ILE A 186 -14.46 6.88 11.65
CA ILE A 186 -13.52 6.21 10.77
C ILE A 186 -12.90 7.27 9.88
N ARG A 187 -11.60 7.52 10.08
CA ARG A 187 -10.82 8.39 9.22
C ARG A 187 -10.32 7.58 8.02
N LYS A 188 -10.60 8.08 6.82
CA LYS A 188 -10.18 7.48 5.55
C LYS A 188 -9.00 8.28 5.02
N GLU A 189 -7.86 7.65 4.93
CA GLU A 189 -6.67 8.23 4.31
C GLU A 189 -6.37 7.50 3.01
N THR A 190 -6.46 8.22 1.90
CA THR A 190 -6.17 7.67 0.57
C THR A 190 -4.74 8.01 0.20
N TYR A 191 -3.93 6.98 -0.03
CA TYR A 191 -2.58 7.15 -0.53
C TYR A 191 -2.35 6.28 -1.76
N GLY A 192 -1.56 6.83 -2.68
CA GLY A 192 -1.19 6.13 -3.89
C GLY A 192 0.30 5.84 -3.95
N LYS A 193 0.65 4.69 -4.53
CA LYS A 193 2.03 4.32 -4.79
C LYS A 193 2.18 3.59 -6.12
N VAL A 194 3.37 3.70 -6.70
CA VAL A 194 3.73 2.88 -7.86
C VAL A 194 3.93 1.44 -7.40
N LYS A 195 3.28 0.51 -8.07
CA LYS A 195 3.41 -0.93 -7.83
C LYS A 195 3.94 -1.66 -9.05
N ILE A 196 4.87 -2.57 -8.80
CA ILE A 196 5.49 -3.42 -9.82
C ILE A 196 5.13 -4.87 -9.48
N GLU A 197 4.46 -5.53 -10.39
CA GLU A 197 4.06 -6.94 -10.26
C GLU A 197 4.60 -7.74 -11.43
N THR A 198 5.11 -8.92 -11.15
CA THR A 198 5.44 -9.90 -12.18
C THR A 198 4.22 -10.77 -12.46
N ILE A 199 3.92 -10.96 -13.73
CA ILE A 199 2.78 -11.76 -14.18
C ILE A 199 3.35 -13.04 -14.80
N PRO A 200 2.97 -14.22 -14.28
CA PRO A 200 3.41 -15.48 -14.88
C PRO A 200 2.97 -15.55 -16.33
N PRO A 201 3.85 -15.94 -17.25
CA PRO A 201 3.46 -16.17 -18.64
C PRO A 201 2.59 -17.43 -18.73
N GLU A 202 1.38 -17.30 -19.30
CA GLU A 202 0.46 -18.42 -19.54
C GLU A 202 0.77 -19.19 -20.83
#